data_cde137bc4f261280f36f5eefcd4050c2
#
_entry.id   cde137bc4f261280f36f5eefcd4050c2
#
_cell.length_a   1.000
_cell.length_b   1.000
_cell.length_c   1.000
_cell.angle_alpha   90.00
_cell.angle_beta   90.00
_cell.angle_gamma   90.00
#
_symmetry.space_group_name_H-M   'P 1'
#
loop_
_entity.id
_entity.type
_entity.pdbx_description
1 polymer ?
#
loop_
_entity_poly.entity_id
_entity_poly.type
_entity_poly.pdbx_seq_one_letter_code
_entity_poly.pdbx_strand_id
1 'polypeptide(L)'
;MSFLLEDGWQNLLDVGCGHNDFVLVWREAGRVGVGVDFACPSADHVCDAKTLPFDDKAFDVVTAFDMLEHLLEEEVDAVLAEFARVAERFCFSISHRPSHIKWQGENLHPTVRPPEWWVQRMLRAGAHRLVLRDGYWYGCWGNPVWRPAASTRVVLVGNGPGLIGRNLGRVIDSFDLVMRFNAFHICGYEQHVGTRTDVWSTFGKGLFPADGDQRPKVMSYMHGEIGEPSYAPEQIWRLPMAWFHQVNARSQAFSSWGGEKKIKMMGSSGLNQCLWLLDVAGVEQVVLAGFDHFLIGKNAPHHYWQQKSVKKPNQHDGDAEKAVLAAYVAEGRVVYL
;
A
#
# COMPACT_ATOMS: atom_id res chain seq x y z
N MET A 1 -10.95 -9.98 -22.93
CA MET A 1 -11.49 -11.25 -22.38
C MET A 1 -10.66 -12.49 -22.69
N SER A 2 -10.01 -12.61 -23.87
CA SER A 2 -9.13 -13.74 -24.20
C SER A 2 -8.02 -14.02 -23.17
N PHE A 3 -7.47 -13.00 -22.56
CA PHE A 3 -6.39 -13.12 -21.58
C PHE A 3 -6.81 -13.87 -20.28
N LEU A 4 -8.07 -13.79 -19.84
CA LEU A 4 -8.55 -14.57 -18.68
C LEU A 4 -8.55 -16.07 -18.99
N LEU A 5 -8.73 -16.42 -20.26
CA LEU A 5 -8.69 -17.79 -20.73
C LEU A 5 -7.27 -18.34 -20.83
N GLU A 6 -6.27 -17.46 -21.00
CA GLU A 6 -4.85 -17.86 -21.16
C GLU A 6 -4.18 -18.18 -19.82
N ASP A 7 -4.69 -17.64 -18.70
CA ASP A 7 -4.06 -17.76 -17.37
C ASP A 7 -4.28 -19.12 -16.67
N GLY A 8 -4.96 -20.09 -17.32
CA GLY A 8 -5.12 -21.43 -16.80
C GLY A 8 -6.11 -21.57 -15.63
N TRP A 9 -6.89 -20.51 -15.32
CA TRP A 9 -7.90 -20.53 -14.27
C TRP A 9 -9.06 -21.45 -14.66
N GLN A 10 -9.56 -22.22 -13.68
CA GLN A 10 -10.63 -23.20 -13.90
C GLN A 10 -11.94 -22.76 -13.26
N ASN A 11 -11.88 -22.26 -12.02
CA ASN A 11 -13.06 -21.88 -11.23
C ASN A 11 -13.18 -20.36 -11.14
N LEU A 12 -14.29 -19.82 -11.64
CA LEU A 12 -14.55 -18.38 -11.66
C LEU A 12 -15.82 -18.05 -10.88
N LEU A 13 -15.78 -16.99 -10.11
CA LEU A 13 -16.95 -16.32 -9.55
C LEU A 13 -17.09 -14.95 -10.21
N ASP A 14 -18.25 -14.68 -10.82
CA ASP A 14 -18.58 -13.37 -11.39
C ASP A 14 -19.62 -12.67 -10.52
N VAL A 15 -19.26 -11.56 -9.90
CA VAL A 15 -20.12 -10.81 -8.97
C VAL A 15 -20.63 -9.55 -9.67
N GLY A 16 -21.97 -9.38 -9.66
CA GLY A 16 -22.64 -8.43 -10.53
C GLY A 16 -22.80 -9.00 -11.95
N CYS A 17 -23.05 -10.29 -12.05
CA CYS A 17 -23.05 -11.03 -13.32
C CYS A 17 -24.23 -10.66 -14.26
N GLY A 18 -25.23 -9.92 -13.78
CA GLY A 18 -26.42 -9.59 -14.56
C GLY A 18 -27.10 -10.86 -15.11
N HIS A 19 -27.23 -10.90 -16.43
CA HIS A 19 -27.84 -12.05 -17.12
C HIS A 19 -26.94 -13.28 -17.23
N ASN A 20 -25.80 -13.29 -16.56
CA ASN A 20 -24.86 -14.42 -16.53
C ASN A 20 -24.12 -14.69 -17.88
N ASP A 21 -24.12 -13.72 -18.78
CA ASP A 21 -23.57 -13.89 -20.13
C ASP A 21 -22.08 -14.25 -20.12
N PHE A 22 -21.31 -13.60 -19.26
CA PHE A 22 -19.87 -13.87 -19.12
C PHE A 22 -19.62 -15.29 -18.57
N VAL A 23 -20.38 -15.70 -17.56
CA VAL A 23 -20.30 -17.05 -16.96
C VAL A 23 -20.66 -18.13 -17.96
N LEU A 24 -21.65 -17.88 -18.81
CA LEU A 24 -22.03 -18.84 -19.87
C LEU A 24 -20.88 -19.03 -20.86
N VAL A 25 -20.26 -17.95 -21.34
CA VAL A 25 -19.06 -18.03 -22.21
C VAL A 25 -17.91 -18.77 -21.53
N TRP A 26 -17.73 -18.58 -20.23
CA TRP A 26 -16.70 -19.27 -19.43
C TRP A 26 -16.96 -20.77 -19.38
N ARG A 27 -18.24 -21.18 -19.20
CA ARG A 27 -18.69 -22.59 -19.18
C ARG A 27 -18.59 -23.25 -20.55
N GLU A 28 -18.88 -22.52 -21.63
CA GLU A 28 -18.71 -23.00 -23.00
C GLU A 28 -17.24 -23.30 -23.34
N ALA A 29 -16.30 -22.64 -22.69
CA ALA A 29 -14.86 -22.93 -22.76
C ALA A 29 -14.44 -24.16 -21.92
N GLY A 30 -15.40 -24.94 -21.38
CA GLY A 30 -15.16 -26.15 -20.61
C GLY A 30 -14.70 -25.92 -19.17
N ARG A 31 -14.99 -24.76 -18.58
CA ARG A 31 -14.55 -24.33 -17.24
C ARG A 31 -15.75 -24.24 -16.30
N VAL A 32 -15.45 -24.12 -14.99
CA VAL A 32 -16.47 -23.92 -13.96
C VAL A 32 -16.63 -22.42 -13.69
N GLY A 33 -17.84 -21.94 -13.78
CA GLY A 33 -18.17 -20.54 -13.47
C GLY A 33 -19.45 -20.46 -12.65
N VAL A 34 -19.50 -19.51 -11.72
CA VAL A 34 -20.69 -19.21 -10.92
C VAL A 34 -20.94 -17.71 -11.01
N GLY A 35 -22.18 -17.31 -11.28
CA GLY A 35 -22.59 -15.91 -11.32
C GLY A 35 -23.44 -15.54 -10.12
N VAL A 36 -23.12 -14.41 -9.53
CA VAL A 36 -23.86 -13.81 -8.42
C VAL A 36 -24.32 -12.41 -8.82
N ASP A 37 -25.58 -12.10 -8.51
CA ASP A 37 -26.11 -10.75 -8.67
C ASP A 37 -27.03 -10.42 -7.48
N PHE A 38 -27.14 -9.13 -7.17
CA PHE A 38 -28.00 -8.67 -6.07
C PHE A 38 -29.49 -8.85 -6.38
N ALA A 39 -29.89 -8.69 -7.64
CA ALA A 39 -31.29 -8.61 -8.04
C ALA A 39 -31.66 -9.38 -9.30
N CYS A 40 -30.68 -9.80 -10.11
CA CYS A 40 -30.98 -10.44 -11.38
C CYS A 40 -31.35 -11.93 -11.18
N PRO A 41 -32.60 -12.35 -11.56
CA PRO A 41 -33.03 -13.74 -11.37
C PRO A 41 -32.30 -14.74 -12.27
N SER A 42 -31.55 -14.27 -13.28
CA SER A 42 -30.78 -15.13 -14.18
C SER A 42 -29.43 -15.53 -13.60
N ALA A 43 -29.01 -14.91 -12.47
CA ALA A 43 -27.81 -15.31 -11.76
C ALA A 43 -27.96 -16.72 -11.16
N ASP A 44 -26.86 -17.44 -10.99
CA ASP A 44 -26.89 -18.74 -10.30
C ASP A 44 -27.28 -18.57 -8.82
N HIS A 45 -26.84 -17.42 -8.20
CA HIS A 45 -27.22 -17.05 -6.85
C HIS A 45 -27.62 -15.57 -6.82
N VAL A 46 -28.79 -15.30 -6.24
CA VAL A 46 -29.23 -13.94 -5.95
C VAL A 46 -28.90 -13.63 -4.48
N CYS A 47 -27.85 -12.86 -4.24
CA CYS A 47 -27.40 -12.54 -2.88
C CYS A 47 -26.58 -11.24 -2.84
N ASP A 48 -26.37 -10.73 -1.62
CA ASP A 48 -25.53 -9.55 -1.37
C ASP A 48 -24.04 -9.91 -1.48
N ALA A 49 -23.28 -9.09 -2.21
CA ALA A 49 -21.84 -9.26 -2.38
C ALA A 49 -21.04 -9.13 -1.06
N LYS A 50 -21.63 -8.58 -0.02
CA LYS A 50 -21.03 -8.50 1.33
C LYS A 50 -21.06 -9.84 2.07
N THR A 51 -21.83 -10.82 1.59
CA THR A 51 -22.01 -12.13 2.28
C THR A 51 -22.25 -13.20 1.23
N LEU A 52 -21.18 -13.70 0.65
CA LEU A 52 -21.23 -14.71 -0.41
C LEU A 52 -21.37 -16.12 0.18
N PRO A 53 -22.27 -16.97 -0.33
CA PRO A 53 -22.56 -18.28 0.24
C PRO A 53 -21.54 -19.35 -0.21
N PHE A 54 -20.24 -19.01 -0.18
CA PHE A 54 -19.16 -19.88 -0.61
C PHE A 54 -18.10 -20.00 0.47
N ASP A 55 -17.38 -21.11 0.46
CA ASP A 55 -16.25 -21.37 1.33
C ASP A 55 -15.04 -20.46 1.00
N ASP A 56 -14.13 -20.34 1.94
CA ASP A 56 -12.88 -19.62 1.75
C ASP A 56 -12.07 -20.24 0.61
N LYS A 57 -11.58 -19.37 -0.31
CA LYS A 57 -10.78 -19.81 -1.47
C LYS A 57 -11.44 -20.86 -2.36
N ALA A 58 -12.77 -20.84 -2.46
CA ALA A 58 -13.52 -21.74 -3.34
C ALA A 58 -13.26 -21.50 -4.84
N PHE A 59 -12.76 -20.30 -5.19
CA PHE A 59 -12.53 -19.88 -6.58
C PHE A 59 -11.08 -19.51 -6.86
N ASP A 60 -10.64 -19.78 -8.08
CA ASP A 60 -9.33 -19.31 -8.57
C ASP A 60 -9.34 -17.78 -8.76
N VAL A 61 -10.46 -17.25 -9.24
CA VAL A 61 -10.63 -15.84 -9.56
C VAL A 61 -12.05 -15.35 -9.28
N VAL A 62 -12.16 -14.16 -8.71
CA VAL A 62 -13.38 -13.36 -8.67
C VAL A 62 -13.31 -12.26 -9.72
N THR A 63 -14.36 -12.11 -10.51
CA THR A 63 -14.55 -11.02 -11.46
C THR A 63 -15.67 -10.10 -11.00
N ALA A 64 -15.53 -8.81 -11.27
CA ALA A 64 -16.59 -7.82 -11.07
C ALA A 64 -16.39 -6.74 -12.16
N PHE A 65 -17.25 -6.76 -13.16
CA PHE A 65 -17.15 -5.85 -14.29
C PHE A 65 -18.22 -4.77 -14.20
N ASP A 66 -17.76 -3.51 -14.08
CA ASP A 66 -18.62 -2.35 -13.94
C ASP A 66 -19.69 -2.54 -12.83
N MET A 67 -19.25 -3.06 -11.68
CA MET A 67 -20.11 -3.40 -10.54
C MET A 67 -19.72 -2.62 -9.29
N LEU A 68 -18.43 -2.48 -9.00
CA LEU A 68 -17.95 -1.92 -7.74
C LEU A 68 -18.35 -0.44 -7.56
N GLU A 69 -18.46 0.33 -8.60
CA GLU A 69 -18.93 1.71 -8.59
C GLU A 69 -20.42 1.87 -8.24
N HIS A 70 -21.19 0.77 -8.31
CA HIS A 70 -22.60 0.73 -7.89
C HIS A 70 -22.79 0.53 -6.39
N LEU A 71 -21.73 0.19 -5.65
CA LEU A 71 -21.76 0.09 -4.19
C LEU A 71 -21.74 1.46 -3.55
N LEU A 72 -22.34 1.59 -2.35
CA LEU A 72 -22.08 2.74 -1.49
C LEU A 72 -20.63 2.69 -0.99
N GLU A 73 -20.02 3.85 -0.75
CA GLU A 73 -18.60 3.94 -0.35
C GLU A 73 -18.29 3.13 0.91
N GLU A 74 -19.20 3.14 1.88
CA GLU A 74 -19.09 2.39 3.13
C GLU A 74 -19.18 0.87 2.96
N GLU A 75 -19.70 0.39 1.84
CA GLU A 75 -19.83 -1.05 1.56
C GLU A 75 -18.60 -1.64 0.88
N VAL A 76 -17.82 -0.81 0.19
CA VAL A 76 -16.71 -1.26 -0.67
C VAL A 76 -15.69 -2.11 0.10
N ASP A 77 -15.29 -1.70 1.30
CA ASP A 77 -14.30 -2.45 2.08
C ASP A 77 -14.81 -3.84 2.49
N ALA A 78 -16.10 -3.95 2.83
CA ALA A 78 -16.71 -5.24 3.17
C ALA A 78 -16.79 -6.18 1.96
N VAL A 79 -17.19 -5.66 0.78
CA VAL A 79 -17.25 -6.45 -0.46
C VAL A 79 -15.86 -6.91 -0.90
N LEU A 80 -14.86 -6.03 -0.87
CA LEU A 80 -13.48 -6.42 -1.23
C LEU A 80 -12.88 -7.44 -0.25
N ALA A 81 -13.22 -7.37 1.04
CA ALA A 81 -12.82 -8.37 2.03
C ALA A 81 -13.45 -9.73 1.74
N GLU A 82 -14.74 -9.74 1.34
CA GLU A 82 -15.45 -10.95 0.97
C GLU A 82 -14.89 -11.57 -0.33
N PHE A 83 -14.56 -10.74 -1.32
CA PHE A 83 -13.86 -11.20 -2.53
C PHE A 83 -12.51 -11.82 -2.20
N ALA A 84 -11.75 -11.20 -1.29
CA ALA A 84 -10.48 -11.74 -0.82
C ALA A 84 -10.66 -13.06 -0.04
N ARG A 85 -11.78 -13.27 0.63
CA ARG A 85 -12.10 -14.51 1.33
C ARG A 85 -12.37 -15.65 0.35
N VAL A 86 -13.21 -15.43 -0.65
CA VAL A 86 -13.73 -16.51 -1.52
C VAL A 86 -12.81 -16.87 -2.69
N ALA A 87 -11.89 -15.99 -3.10
CA ALA A 87 -11.04 -16.22 -4.26
C ALA A 87 -9.56 -15.97 -3.97
N GLU A 88 -8.68 -16.56 -4.80
CA GLU A 88 -7.22 -16.30 -4.73
C GLU A 88 -6.82 -15.07 -5.53
N ARG A 89 -7.51 -14.79 -6.63
CA ARG A 89 -7.20 -13.71 -7.57
C ARG A 89 -8.44 -12.89 -7.89
N PHE A 90 -8.21 -11.78 -8.54
CA PHE A 90 -9.30 -10.92 -9.00
C PHE A 90 -9.02 -10.27 -10.36
N CYS A 91 -10.12 -9.93 -11.05
CA CYS A 91 -10.11 -9.09 -12.24
C CYS A 91 -11.33 -8.18 -12.22
N PHE A 92 -11.13 -6.87 -12.17
CA PHE A 92 -12.20 -5.88 -12.07
C PHE A 92 -12.12 -4.84 -13.19
N SER A 93 -13.26 -4.43 -13.75
CA SER A 93 -13.42 -3.12 -14.38
C SER A 93 -14.21 -2.21 -13.43
N ILE A 94 -13.84 -0.94 -13.39
CA ILE A 94 -14.45 0.06 -12.48
C ILE A 94 -14.60 1.36 -13.26
N SER A 95 -15.81 1.89 -13.33
CA SER A 95 -16.04 3.19 -13.92
C SER A 95 -15.66 4.32 -12.95
N HIS A 96 -14.83 5.24 -13.43
CA HIS A 96 -14.42 6.43 -12.68
C HIS A 96 -15.26 7.67 -13.06
N ARG A 97 -16.42 7.46 -13.68
CA ARG A 97 -17.33 8.52 -14.16
C ARG A 97 -18.74 8.27 -13.65
N PRO A 98 -19.53 9.36 -13.44
CA PRO A 98 -20.95 9.21 -13.15
C PRO A 98 -21.65 8.42 -14.25
N SER A 99 -22.64 7.61 -13.87
CA SER A 99 -23.50 6.93 -14.82
C SER A 99 -24.33 7.93 -15.62
N HIS A 100 -24.57 7.62 -16.89
CA HIS A 100 -25.55 8.38 -17.70
C HIS A 100 -26.99 8.07 -17.29
N ILE A 101 -27.21 6.99 -16.53
CA ILE A 101 -28.51 6.52 -16.07
C ILE A 101 -28.72 6.95 -14.63
N LYS A 102 -29.94 7.39 -14.34
CA LYS A 102 -30.43 7.69 -12.99
C LYS A 102 -31.58 6.77 -12.61
N TRP A 103 -31.63 6.37 -11.36
CA TRP A 103 -32.73 5.62 -10.79
C TRP A 103 -33.31 6.42 -9.63
N GLN A 104 -34.63 6.70 -9.65
CA GLN A 104 -35.31 7.52 -8.66
C GLN A 104 -34.64 8.90 -8.38
N GLY A 105 -33.99 9.47 -9.39
CA GLY A 105 -33.27 10.76 -9.27
C GLY A 105 -31.81 10.64 -8.86
N GLU A 106 -31.38 9.51 -8.33
CA GLU A 106 -29.99 9.26 -7.92
C GLU A 106 -29.15 8.68 -9.06
N ASN A 107 -27.85 8.95 -9.04
CA ASN A 107 -26.92 8.38 -10.00
C ASN A 107 -26.68 6.89 -9.68
N LEU A 108 -26.66 6.03 -10.71
CA LEU A 108 -26.40 4.61 -10.50
C LEU A 108 -24.95 4.30 -10.07
N HIS A 109 -24.02 5.26 -10.21
CA HIS A 109 -22.68 5.16 -9.66
C HIS A 109 -22.56 6.05 -8.41
N PRO A 110 -22.94 5.60 -7.21
CA PRO A 110 -22.81 6.39 -6.00
C PRO A 110 -21.33 6.57 -5.60
N THR A 111 -20.45 5.63 -5.98
CA THR A 111 -19.02 5.67 -5.65
C THR A 111 -18.17 5.99 -6.87
N VAL A 112 -18.17 7.27 -7.27
CA VAL A 112 -17.29 7.79 -8.31
C VAL A 112 -16.01 8.31 -7.66
N ARG A 113 -14.95 7.52 -7.71
CA ARG A 113 -13.66 7.82 -7.07
C ARG A 113 -12.50 7.64 -8.07
N PRO A 114 -11.38 8.38 -7.88
CA PRO A 114 -10.21 8.23 -8.75
C PRO A 114 -9.55 6.86 -8.56
N PRO A 115 -8.76 6.38 -9.55
CA PRO A 115 -8.09 5.07 -9.50
C PRO A 115 -7.28 4.83 -8.22
N GLU A 116 -6.64 5.87 -7.68
CA GLU A 116 -5.81 5.80 -6.48
C GLU A 116 -6.62 5.41 -5.25
N TRP A 117 -7.85 5.86 -5.15
CA TRP A 117 -8.76 5.52 -4.06
C TRP A 117 -9.11 4.03 -4.09
N TRP A 118 -9.41 3.49 -5.27
CA TRP A 118 -9.70 2.06 -5.46
C TRP A 118 -8.50 1.18 -5.15
N VAL A 119 -7.30 1.60 -5.59
CA VAL A 119 -6.07 0.89 -5.25
C VAL A 119 -5.86 0.80 -3.75
N GLN A 120 -6.08 1.89 -3.01
CA GLN A 120 -5.96 1.87 -1.54
C GLN A 120 -6.93 0.86 -0.92
N ARG A 121 -8.19 0.79 -1.39
CA ARG A 121 -9.20 -0.16 -0.89
C ARG A 121 -8.81 -1.61 -1.20
N MET A 122 -8.39 -1.90 -2.44
CA MET A 122 -7.88 -3.22 -2.81
C MET A 122 -6.66 -3.63 -1.96
N LEU A 123 -5.72 -2.71 -1.74
CA LEU A 123 -4.56 -2.97 -0.89
C LEU A 123 -4.95 -3.22 0.57
N ARG A 124 -5.95 -2.51 1.09
CA ARG A 124 -6.52 -2.77 2.43
C ARG A 124 -7.12 -4.17 2.53
N ALA A 125 -7.79 -4.63 1.51
CA ALA A 125 -8.34 -5.98 1.43
C ALA A 125 -7.26 -7.07 1.23
N GLY A 126 -5.99 -6.70 1.10
CA GLY A 126 -4.87 -7.64 0.97
C GLY A 126 -4.42 -7.89 -0.46
N ALA A 127 -4.79 -7.04 -1.42
CA ALA A 127 -4.32 -7.17 -2.79
C ALA A 127 -2.79 -7.04 -2.87
N HIS A 128 -2.17 -7.92 -3.63
CA HIS A 128 -0.78 -7.83 -4.02
C HIS A 128 -0.64 -8.14 -5.52
N ARG A 129 0.51 -7.83 -6.14
CA ARG A 129 0.72 -7.93 -7.60
C ARG A 129 -0.36 -7.19 -8.40
N LEU A 130 -0.88 -6.09 -7.84
CA LEU A 130 -1.91 -5.27 -8.45
C LEU A 130 -1.39 -4.58 -9.72
N VAL A 131 -2.06 -4.79 -10.84
CA VAL A 131 -1.73 -4.25 -12.16
C VAL A 131 -2.99 -3.71 -12.82
N LEU A 132 -2.89 -2.55 -13.46
CA LEU A 132 -3.90 -2.03 -14.37
C LEU A 132 -3.44 -2.29 -15.80
N ARG A 133 -4.20 -3.07 -16.55
CA ARG A 133 -3.93 -3.38 -17.96
C ARG A 133 -5.24 -3.34 -18.75
N ASP A 134 -5.22 -2.63 -19.87
CA ASP A 134 -6.34 -2.52 -20.80
C ASP A 134 -7.68 -2.11 -20.14
N GLY A 135 -7.60 -1.27 -19.09
CA GLY A 135 -8.77 -0.80 -18.32
C GLY A 135 -9.22 -1.75 -17.20
N TYR A 136 -8.56 -2.89 -17.02
CA TYR A 136 -8.90 -3.88 -16.00
C TYR A 136 -7.85 -3.91 -14.89
N TRP A 137 -8.30 -4.01 -13.65
CA TRP A 137 -7.49 -4.25 -12.47
C TRP A 137 -7.32 -5.75 -12.25
N TYR A 138 -6.08 -6.20 -12.19
CA TYR A 138 -5.70 -7.58 -11.90
C TYR A 138 -4.86 -7.65 -10.65
N GLY A 139 -5.01 -8.73 -9.91
CA GLY A 139 -4.17 -8.97 -8.76
C GLY A 139 -4.43 -10.31 -8.12
N CYS A 140 -3.65 -10.55 -7.08
CA CYS A 140 -3.84 -11.67 -6.19
C CYS A 140 -4.25 -11.15 -4.81
N TRP A 141 -5.12 -11.88 -4.13
CA TRP A 141 -5.33 -11.71 -2.71
C TRP A 141 -4.26 -12.50 -1.96
N GLY A 142 -3.61 -11.87 -1.03
CA GLY A 142 -2.61 -12.51 -0.16
C GLY A 142 -3.08 -12.62 1.27
N ASN A 143 -2.21 -13.15 2.12
CA ASN A 143 -2.40 -12.97 3.54
C ASN A 143 -2.50 -11.47 3.83
N PRO A 144 -3.38 -11.06 4.74
CA PRO A 144 -3.52 -9.65 5.08
C PRO A 144 -2.14 -9.08 5.38
N VAL A 145 -1.81 -8.01 4.67
CA VAL A 145 -0.57 -7.28 4.91
C VAL A 145 -0.50 -6.96 6.39
N TRP A 146 0.66 -7.19 7.01
CA TRP A 146 0.87 -6.81 8.41
C TRP A 146 0.42 -5.36 8.63
N ARG A 147 -0.46 -5.18 9.59
CA ARG A 147 -1.01 -3.88 9.95
C ARG A 147 -1.01 -3.74 11.46
N PRO A 148 -0.47 -2.65 11.98
CA PRO A 148 -0.73 -2.28 13.36
C PRO A 148 -2.20 -1.90 13.53
N ALA A 149 -2.73 -2.00 14.75
CA ALA A 149 -4.04 -1.47 15.06
C ALA A 149 -4.09 0.05 14.79
N ALA A 150 -5.26 0.59 14.44
CA ALA A 150 -5.40 2.02 14.12
C ALA A 150 -4.91 2.93 15.26
N SER A 151 -5.14 2.55 16.50
CA SER A 151 -4.71 3.27 17.70
C SER A 151 -3.25 3.06 18.10
N THR A 152 -2.48 2.26 17.36
CA THR A 152 -1.06 2.02 17.65
C THR A 152 -0.27 3.33 17.52
N ARG A 153 0.45 3.72 18.58
CA ARG A 153 1.35 4.88 18.53
C ARG A 153 2.63 4.50 17.80
N VAL A 154 2.76 5.00 16.58
CA VAL A 154 3.86 4.65 15.68
C VAL A 154 4.86 5.79 15.59
N VAL A 155 6.16 5.47 15.72
CA VAL A 155 7.24 6.39 15.36
C VAL A 155 8.10 5.82 14.24
N LEU A 156 8.33 6.62 13.22
CA LEU A 156 9.28 6.36 12.15
C LEU A 156 10.56 7.11 12.47
N VAL A 157 11.65 6.37 12.62
CA VAL A 157 12.97 6.94 12.95
C VAL A 157 13.82 6.97 11.70
N GLY A 158 13.91 8.15 11.10
CA GLY A 158 14.77 8.45 9.97
C GLY A 158 16.24 8.53 10.38
N ASN A 159 17.10 8.66 9.41
CA ASN A 159 18.56 8.71 9.59
C ASN A 159 19.12 10.14 9.57
N GLY A 160 18.25 11.14 9.60
CA GLY A 160 18.65 12.54 9.53
C GLY A 160 19.48 13.00 10.74
N PRO A 161 20.52 13.83 10.52
CA PRO A 161 21.39 14.32 11.58
C PRO A 161 20.70 15.23 12.59
N GLY A 162 19.52 15.76 12.27
CA GLY A 162 18.72 16.57 13.20
C GLY A 162 18.28 15.88 14.49
N LEU A 163 18.43 14.53 14.59
CA LEU A 163 18.22 13.79 15.83
C LEU A 163 19.30 14.06 16.89
N ILE A 164 20.52 14.35 16.45
CA ILE A 164 21.67 14.47 17.37
C ILE A 164 21.55 15.74 18.24
N GLY A 165 21.79 15.56 19.54
CA GLY A 165 21.67 16.64 20.52
C GLY A 165 20.26 16.81 21.10
N ARG A 166 19.22 16.16 20.54
CA ARG A 166 17.83 16.31 21.00
C ARG A 166 17.41 15.39 22.14
N ASN A 167 18.20 14.34 22.42
CA ASN A 167 17.97 13.39 23.52
C ASN A 167 16.58 12.72 23.50
N LEU A 168 16.11 12.37 22.31
CA LEU A 168 14.78 11.82 22.07
C LEU A 168 14.68 10.29 22.31
N GLY A 169 15.80 9.62 22.63
CA GLY A 169 15.86 8.16 22.69
C GLY A 169 14.77 7.53 23.55
N ARG A 170 14.55 8.02 24.78
CA ARG A 170 13.50 7.52 25.68
C ARG A 170 12.10 7.79 25.14
N VAL A 171 11.88 8.91 24.48
CA VAL A 171 10.60 9.26 23.86
C VAL A 171 10.31 8.29 22.71
N ILE A 172 11.29 8.04 21.84
CA ILE A 172 11.19 7.07 20.73
C ILE A 172 10.86 5.68 21.29
N ASP A 173 11.58 5.22 22.31
CA ASP A 173 11.37 3.89 22.89
C ASP A 173 10.04 3.74 23.64
N SER A 174 9.33 4.84 23.93
CA SER A 174 8.00 4.80 24.56
C SER A 174 6.84 4.58 23.60
N PHE A 175 7.08 4.58 22.29
CA PHE A 175 6.05 4.28 21.29
C PHE A 175 5.73 2.78 21.27
N ASP A 176 4.53 2.44 20.83
CA ASP A 176 4.10 1.04 20.74
C ASP A 176 4.83 0.32 19.61
N LEU A 177 5.15 1.06 18.53
CA LEU A 177 5.87 0.58 17.36
C LEU A 177 6.96 1.55 16.93
N VAL A 178 8.19 1.06 16.84
CA VAL A 178 9.36 1.79 16.36
C VAL A 178 9.82 1.19 15.04
N MET A 179 9.75 1.98 13.95
CA MET A 179 10.20 1.58 12.61
C MET A 179 11.46 2.34 12.22
N ARG A 180 12.48 1.62 11.74
CA ARG A 180 13.72 2.21 11.23
C ARG A 180 14.00 1.83 9.79
N PHE A 181 14.88 2.57 9.13
CA PHE A 181 15.06 2.49 7.67
C PHE A 181 16.49 2.16 7.28
N ASN A 182 16.62 1.26 6.31
CA ASN A 182 17.88 0.92 5.64
C ASN A 182 19.02 0.62 6.63
N ALA A 183 20.23 1.08 6.35
CA ALA A 183 21.32 1.07 7.31
C ALA A 183 21.08 2.16 8.36
N PHE A 184 21.01 1.78 9.62
CA PHE A 184 20.91 2.68 10.76
C PHE A 184 21.88 2.25 11.85
N HIS A 185 22.22 3.18 12.75
CA HIS A 185 23.09 2.93 13.88
C HIS A 185 22.37 3.28 15.18
N ILE A 186 22.48 2.43 16.18
CA ILE A 186 22.00 2.67 17.54
C ILE A 186 23.17 2.84 18.49
N CYS A 187 24.16 1.93 18.40
CA CYS A 187 25.30 1.90 19.29
C CYS A 187 26.05 3.24 19.31
N GLY A 188 26.13 3.85 20.48
CA GLY A 188 26.70 5.19 20.69
C GLY A 188 25.78 6.37 20.42
N TYR A 189 24.53 6.10 20.00
CA TYR A 189 23.50 7.13 19.72
C TYR A 189 22.20 6.92 20.50
N GLU A 190 22.15 5.96 21.42
CA GLU A 190 20.95 5.48 22.13
C GLU A 190 20.18 6.64 22.77
N GLN A 191 20.92 7.60 23.35
CA GLN A 191 20.34 8.79 23.98
C GLN A 191 19.51 9.62 22.99
N HIS A 192 19.89 9.62 21.71
CA HIS A 192 19.28 10.45 20.67
C HIS A 192 18.23 9.70 19.85
N VAL A 193 18.49 8.43 19.54
CA VAL A 193 17.70 7.68 18.58
C VAL A 193 16.89 6.53 19.20
N GLY A 194 17.07 6.26 20.51
CA GLY A 194 16.46 5.10 21.19
C GLY A 194 17.16 3.78 20.87
N THR A 195 16.67 2.73 21.48
CA THR A 195 17.26 1.37 21.40
C THR A 195 16.40 0.37 20.66
N ARG A 196 15.08 0.61 20.59
CA ARG A 196 14.11 -0.33 20.01
C ARG A 196 14.06 -0.26 18.49
N THR A 197 13.83 -1.41 17.89
CA THR A 197 13.47 -1.58 16.49
C THR A 197 12.47 -2.71 16.38
N ASP A 198 11.20 -2.41 16.20
CA ASP A 198 10.14 -3.40 16.04
C ASP A 198 9.99 -3.78 14.55
N VAL A 199 10.11 -2.79 13.66
CA VAL A 199 10.06 -2.98 12.21
C VAL A 199 11.30 -2.39 11.55
N TRP A 200 11.94 -3.19 10.72
CA TRP A 200 13.01 -2.72 9.84
C TRP A 200 12.51 -2.61 8.41
N SER A 201 12.49 -1.40 7.87
CA SER A 201 12.13 -1.14 6.48
C SER A 201 13.38 -0.93 5.63
N THR A 202 13.55 -1.72 4.58
CA THR A 202 14.71 -1.64 3.70
C THR A 202 14.32 -1.58 2.23
N PHE A 203 15.15 -0.88 1.45
CA PHE A 203 14.96 -0.77 0.00
C PHE A 203 15.49 -2.00 -0.76
N GLY A 204 16.43 -2.76 -0.19
CA GLY A 204 16.98 -3.94 -0.85
C GLY A 204 18.46 -4.23 -0.52
N LYS A 205 19.18 -4.81 -1.46
CA LYS A 205 20.54 -5.36 -1.29
C LYS A 205 21.52 -4.41 -0.59
N GLY A 206 22.21 -4.94 0.43
CA GLY A 206 23.34 -4.28 1.09
C GLY A 206 22.98 -3.18 2.09
N LEU A 207 21.70 -2.95 2.35
CA LEU A 207 21.24 -1.94 3.30
C LEU A 207 20.79 -2.61 4.59
N PHE A 208 21.72 -3.25 5.29
CA PHE A 208 21.49 -3.89 6.59
C PHE A 208 21.70 -2.88 7.73
N PRO A 209 21.05 -3.11 8.91
CA PRO A 209 21.41 -2.38 10.10
C PRO A 209 22.92 -2.46 10.33
N ALA A 210 23.56 -1.35 10.60
CA ALA A 210 25.01 -1.33 10.79
C ALA A 210 25.40 -1.97 12.13
N ASP A 211 24.48 -1.96 13.11
CA ASP A 211 24.63 -2.65 14.38
C ASP A 211 24.12 -4.08 14.20
N GLY A 212 25.02 -5.05 14.00
CA GLY A 212 24.71 -6.43 13.63
C GLY A 212 23.83 -7.22 14.60
N ASP A 213 23.55 -6.67 15.79
CA ASP A 213 22.70 -7.32 16.82
C ASP A 213 21.21 -6.96 16.74
N GLN A 214 20.83 -6.03 15.86
CA GLN A 214 19.42 -5.67 15.69
C GLN A 214 18.70 -6.74 14.88
N ARG A 215 17.71 -7.39 15.52
CA ARG A 215 16.88 -8.45 14.91
C ARG A 215 15.41 -8.10 15.03
N PRO A 216 14.90 -7.09 14.27
CA PRO A 216 13.50 -6.73 14.33
C PRO A 216 12.62 -7.88 13.86
N LYS A 217 11.50 -8.08 14.54
CA LYS A 217 10.57 -9.19 14.27
C LYS A 217 9.90 -9.04 12.90
N VAL A 218 9.70 -7.83 12.44
CA VAL A 218 9.04 -7.53 11.19
C VAL A 218 10.01 -6.86 10.25
N MET A 219 10.12 -7.39 9.03
CA MET A 219 10.85 -6.75 7.94
C MET A 219 9.87 -6.24 6.89
N SER A 220 10.04 -4.98 6.49
CA SER A 220 9.31 -4.38 5.39
C SER A 220 10.24 -4.11 4.22
N TYR A 221 9.86 -4.56 3.05
CA TYR A 221 10.59 -4.31 1.82
C TYR A 221 9.86 -3.35 0.90
N MET A 222 10.60 -2.41 0.33
CA MET A 222 10.05 -1.47 -0.64
C MET A 222 9.84 -2.12 -2.00
N HIS A 223 10.88 -2.69 -2.58
CA HIS A 223 10.85 -3.54 -3.77
C HIS A 223 12.28 -4.07 -4.05
N GLY A 224 12.39 -5.07 -4.91
CA GLY A 224 13.67 -5.59 -5.37
C GLY A 224 14.00 -6.97 -4.78
N GLU A 225 15.08 -7.56 -5.29
CA GLU A 225 15.65 -8.76 -4.72
C GLU A 225 16.44 -8.41 -3.47
N ILE A 226 16.14 -9.09 -2.40
CA ILE A 226 16.83 -8.94 -1.13
C ILE A 226 17.80 -10.10 -1.03
N GLY A 227 19.03 -9.79 -0.64
CA GLY A 227 19.90 -10.81 -0.04
C GLY A 227 19.18 -11.38 1.19
N GLU A 228 19.32 -12.67 1.42
CA GLU A 228 18.74 -13.26 2.64
C GLU A 228 19.27 -12.52 3.86
N PRO A 229 18.38 -12.10 4.78
CA PRO A 229 18.82 -11.50 6.03
C PRO A 229 19.64 -12.54 6.82
N SER A 230 20.60 -12.07 7.59
CA SER A 230 21.42 -12.93 8.46
C SER A 230 20.61 -13.63 9.57
N TYR A 231 19.32 -13.37 9.67
CA TYR A 231 18.38 -13.98 10.61
C TYR A 231 17.01 -14.15 9.92
N ALA A 232 16.15 -15.02 10.48
CA ALA A 232 14.78 -15.21 10.00
C ALA A 232 13.84 -14.30 10.80
N PRO A 233 13.30 -13.23 10.23
CA PRO A 233 12.27 -12.44 10.88
C PRO A 233 10.96 -13.24 11.00
N GLU A 234 10.17 -12.96 12.03
CA GLU A 234 8.87 -13.62 12.24
C GLU A 234 7.89 -13.30 11.09
N GLN A 235 7.99 -12.09 10.54
CA GLN A 235 7.17 -11.65 9.41
C GLN A 235 7.99 -10.86 8.41
N ILE A 236 7.75 -11.18 7.13
CA ILE A 236 8.28 -10.41 6.01
C ILE A 236 7.09 -9.84 5.24
N TRP A 237 7.13 -8.54 5.02
CA TRP A 237 6.10 -7.85 4.29
C TRP A 237 6.72 -7.06 3.11
N ARG A 238 6.08 -7.06 1.95
CA ARG A 238 6.50 -6.28 0.78
C ARG A 238 5.46 -5.24 0.45
N LEU A 239 5.89 -3.98 0.28
CA LEU A 239 5.01 -2.97 -0.29
C LEU A 239 4.74 -3.31 -1.76
N PRO A 240 3.46 -3.30 -2.19
CA PRO A 240 3.12 -3.54 -3.58
C PRO A 240 3.73 -2.49 -4.51
N MET A 241 4.17 -2.91 -5.72
CA MET A 241 4.73 -1.98 -6.72
C MET A 241 3.73 -0.87 -7.11
N ALA A 242 2.44 -1.18 -7.16
CA ALA A 242 1.39 -0.19 -7.42
C ALA A 242 1.40 0.94 -6.38
N TRP A 243 1.59 0.62 -5.11
CA TRP A 243 1.73 1.62 -4.05
C TRP A 243 2.95 2.52 -4.27
N PHE A 244 4.09 1.92 -4.57
CA PHE A 244 5.31 2.66 -4.85
C PHE A 244 5.15 3.63 -6.03
N HIS A 245 4.48 3.22 -7.10
CA HIS A 245 4.16 4.09 -8.23
C HIS A 245 3.24 5.25 -7.83
N GLN A 246 2.25 5.03 -6.98
CA GLN A 246 1.38 6.09 -6.46
C GLN A 246 2.15 7.14 -5.65
N VAL A 247 2.99 6.69 -4.71
CA VAL A 247 3.79 7.61 -3.89
C VAL A 247 4.75 8.42 -4.76
N ASN A 248 5.36 7.80 -5.78
CA ASN A 248 6.21 8.50 -6.72
C ASN A 248 5.43 9.54 -7.54
N ALA A 249 4.23 9.22 -8.01
CA ALA A 249 3.37 10.17 -8.73
C ALA A 249 2.99 11.36 -7.85
N ARG A 250 2.63 11.13 -6.58
CA ARG A 250 2.36 12.20 -5.61
C ARG A 250 3.60 13.11 -5.42
N SER A 251 4.78 12.52 -5.26
CA SER A 251 6.02 13.28 -5.09
C SER A 251 6.36 14.10 -6.35
N GLN A 252 6.15 13.53 -7.54
CA GLN A 252 6.36 14.24 -8.81
C GLN A 252 5.46 15.45 -8.98
N ALA A 253 4.22 15.39 -8.50
CA ALA A 253 3.26 16.50 -8.60
C ALA A 253 3.74 17.77 -7.88
N PHE A 254 4.60 17.64 -6.87
CA PHE A 254 5.14 18.74 -6.07
C PHE A 254 6.60 19.08 -6.39
N SER A 255 7.26 18.29 -7.23
CA SER A 255 8.67 18.50 -7.52
C SER A 255 8.91 19.67 -8.48
N SER A 256 9.80 20.56 -8.10
CA SER A 256 10.33 21.63 -8.96
C SER A 256 11.41 21.14 -9.93
N TRP A 257 11.80 19.86 -9.88
CA TRP A 257 12.87 19.29 -10.73
C TRP A 257 12.41 18.96 -12.16
N GLY A 258 11.26 19.46 -12.58
CA GLY A 258 10.64 19.29 -13.89
C GLY A 258 11.33 19.97 -15.08
N GLY A 259 12.66 20.04 -15.10
CA GLY A 259 13.44 20.43 -16.26
C GLY A 259 13.83 19.21 -17.11
N GLU A 260 14.32 19.45 -18.34
CA GLU A 260 14.61 18.55 -19.48
C GLU A 260 15.30 17.20 -19.19
N LYS A 261 15.76 16.94 -17.98
CA LYS A 261 16.23 15.64 -17.52
C LYS A 261 15.13 14.96 -16.72
N LYS A 262 14.45 13.98 -17.31
CA LYS A 262 13.54 13.01 -16.65
C LYS A 262 14.31 12.19 -15.59
N ILE A 263 14.67 12.83 -14.47
CA ILE A 263 15.14 12.10 -13.30
C ILE A 263 13.90 11.45 -12.73
N LYS A 264 13.86 10.12 -12.68
CA LYS A 264 12.81 9.36 -11.99
C LYS A 264 12.88 9.72 -10.50
N MET A 265 12.03 10.61 -10.07
CA MET A 265 11.84 10.92 -8.66
C MET A 265 11.27 9.70 -7.95
N MET A 266 11.86 9.34 -6.84
CA MET A 266 11.40 8.24 -6.00
C MET A 266 11.12 8.79 -4.60
N GLY A 267 9.93 8.53 -4.09
CA GLY A 267 9.64 8.78 -2.68
C GLY A 267 10.59 7.96 -1.81
N SER A 268 11.10 8.57 -0.75
CA SER A 268 11.99 7.86 0.20
C SER A 268 11.28 6.68 0.88
N SER A 269 12.05 5.77 1.44
CA SER A 269 11.50 4.66 2.24
C SER A 269 10.61 5.18 3.37
N GLY A 270 11.01 6.28 4.00
CA GLY A 270 10.24 6.91 5.06
C GLY A 270 8.91 7.45 4.59
N LEU A 271 8.87 8.15 3.46
CA LEU A 271 7.62 8.65 2.88
C LEU A 271 6.68 7.50 2.51
N ASN A 272 7.19 6.48 1.83
CA ASN A 272 6.39 5.32 1.42
C ASN A 272 5.75 4.61 2.61
N GLN A 273 6.49 4.39 3.69
CA GLN A 273 5.97 3.74 4.90
C GLN A 273 5.01 4.64 5.68
N CYS A 274 5.30 5.93 5.77
CA CYS A 274 4.41 6.89 6.43
C CYS A 274 3.03 6.89 5.77
N LEU A 275 2.98 7.07 4.46
CA LEU A 275 1.72 7.07 3.72
C LEU A 275 1.04 5.71 3.75
N TRP A 276 1.79 4.59 3.70
CA TRP A 276 1.22 3.25 3.85
C TRP A 276 0.51 3.08 5.18
N LEU A 277 1.14 3.47 6.27
CA LEU A 277 0.57 3.37 7.61
C LEU A 277 -0.72 4.20 7.73
N LEU A 278 -0.73 5.42 7.17
CA LEU A 278 -1.87 6.32 7.24
C LEU A 278 -3.02 5.91 6.30
N ASP A 279 -2.71 5.63 5.03
CA ASP A 279 -3.71 5.50 3.96
C ASP A 279 -4.18 4.05 3.79
N VAL A 280 -3.31 3.06 4.04
CA VAL A 280 -3.62 1.64 3.83
C VAL A 280 -3.82 0.92 5.15
N ALA A 281 -2.89 1.03 6.09
CA ALA A 281 -3.02 0.38 7.39
C ALA A 281 -4.08 1.04 8.30
N GLY A 282 -4.40 2.32 8.04
CA GLY A 282 -5.42 3.05 8.79
C GLY A 282 -4.96 3.52 10.17
N VAL A 283 -3.64 3.66 10.38
CA VAL A 283 -3.08 4.23 11.61
C VAL A 283 -3.55 5.69 11.73
N GLU A 284 -4.03 6.06 12.91
CA GLU A 284 -4.60 7.40 13.15
C GLU A 284 -3.52 8.49 13.05
N GLN A 285 -2.35 8.23 13.62
CA GLN A 285 -1.25 9.19 13.65
C GLN A 285 0.11 8.50 13.49
N VAL A 286 0.99 9.09 12.72
CA VAL A 286 2.40 8.70 12.56
C VAL A 286 3.30 9.82 13.04
N VAL A 287 4.26 9.48 13.89
CA VAL A 287 5.26 10.40 14.39
C VAL A 287 6.58 10.22 13.63
N LEU A 288 7.17 11.29 13.18
CA LEU A 288 8.43 11.31 12.42
C LEU A 288 9.56 11.88 13.28
N ALA A 289 10.63 11.12 13.44
CA ALA A 289 11.84 11.54 14.12
C ALA A 289 13.03 11.43 13.16
N GLY A 290 13.83 12.47 13.01
CA GLY A 290 14.98 12.47 12.09
C GLY A 290 14.62 12.49 10.60
N PHE A 291 13.48 13.08 10.28
CA PHE A 291 13.05 13.33 8.90
C PHE A 291 13.40 14.78 8.53
N ASP A 292 14.65 15.00 8.17
CA ASP A 292 15.17 16.33 7.81
C ASP A 292 14.88 16.69 6.35
N HIS A 293 14.12 15.85 5.63
CA HIS A 293 13.73 16.01 4.23
C HIS A 293 14.90 16.38 3.31
N PHE A 294 16.10 15.86 3.61
CA PHE A 294 17.33 16.14 2.84
C PHE A 294 17.70 17.63 2.72
N LEU A 295 17.09 18.50 3.55
CA LEU A 295 17.23 19.97 3.46
C LEU A 295 18.46 20.53 4.20
N ILE A 296 19.21 19.68 4.89
CA ILE A 296 20.40 20.09 5.62
C ILE A 296 21.50 20.47 4.63
N GLY A 297 22.16 21.61 4.89
CA GLY A 297 23.05 22.35 4.00
C GLY A 297 24.02 21.50 3.15
N LYS A 298 24.51 22.07 2.05
CA LYS A 298 25.33 21.38 1.02
C LYS A 298 26.53 20.58 1.55
N ASN A 299 27.00 20.88 2.76
CA ASN A 299 28.19 20.28 3.39
C ASN A 299 27.87 19.45 4.64
N ALA A 300 26.59 19.25 4.98
CA ALA A 300 26.20 18.45 6.12
C ALA A 300 26.22 16.93 5.78
N PRO A 301 26.51 16.06 6.75
CA PRO A 301 26.39 14.63 6.57
C PRO A 301 24.94 14.26 6.24
N HIS A 302 24.76 13.24 5.39
CA HIS A 302 23.43 12.76 4.99
C HIS A 302 22.75 11.97 6.12
N HIS A 303 23.54 11.27 6.93
CA HIS A 303 23.09 10.47 8.06
C HIS A 303 23.85 10.89 9.33
N TYR A 304 23.21 10.75 10.49
CA TYR A 304 23.74 11.20 11.78
C TYR A 304 25.06 10.51 12.18
N TRP A 305 25.36 9.32 11.66
CA TRP A 305 26.62 8.59 11.94
C TRP A 305 27.72 8.86 10.92
N GLN A 306 27.47 9.63 9.88
CA GLN A 306 28.49 9.92 8.86
C GLN A 306 29.38 11.10 9.28
N GLN A 307 30.68 10.90 9.20
CA GLN A 307 31.67 11.96 9.53
C GLN A 307 31.91 12.93 8.37
N LYS A 308 31.57 12.55 7.14
CA LYS A 308 31.80 13.39 5.94
C LYS A 308 30.51 13.58 5.16
N SER A 309 30.41 14.75 4.49
CA SER A 309 29.34 15.00 3.56
C SER A 309 29.38 13.99 2.40
N VAL A 310 28.26 13.32 2.16
CA VAL A 310 28.09 12.46 0.98
C VAL A 310 27.23 13.21 -0.02
N LYS A 311 27.50 13.06 -1.32
CA LYS A 311 26.62 13.64 -2.35
C LYS A 311 25.17 13.22 -2.04
N LYS A 312 24.26 14.20 -1.99
CA LYS A 312 22.82 13.95 -1.84
C LYS A 312 22.38 12.93 -2.89
N PRO A 313 21.56 11.93 -2.53
CA PRO A 313 20.99 11.05 -3.53
C PRO A 313 20.16 11.87 -4.52
N ASN A 314 20.49 11.79 -5.80
CA ASN A 314 19.80 12.51 -6.88
C ASN A 314 18.37 11.97 -7.17
N GLN A 315 17.79 11.22 -6.23
CA GLN A 315 16.54 10.50 -6.44
C GLN A 315 15.40 10.97 -5.51
N HIS A 316 15.71 11.75 -4.47
CA HIS A 316 14.75 12.22 -3.49
C HIS A 316 14.70 13.75 -3.47
N ASP A 317 13.49 14.29 -3.60
CA ASP A 317 13.21 15.72 -3.44
C ASP A 317 12.55 15.95 -2.08
N GLY A 318 13.30 16.50 -1.14
CA GLY A 318 12.81 16.71 0.22
C GLY A 318 11.69 17.75 0.32
N ASP A 319 11.70 18.77 -0.53
CA ASP A 319 10.62 19.76 -0.58
C ASP A 319 9.32 19.12 -1.11
N ALA A 320 9.42 18.27 -2.12
CA ALA A 320 8.28 17.53 -2.64
C ALA A 320 7.72 16.54 -1.59
N GLU A 321 8.58 15.80 -0.88
CA GLU A 321 8.14 14.91 0.20
C GLU A 321 7.43 15.68 1.33
N LYS A 322 7.98 16.83 1.72
CA LYS A 322 7.36 17.71 2.71
C LYS A 322 5.99 18.23 2.24
N ALA A 323 5.88 18.60 0.97
CA ALA A 323 4.62 19.05 0.39
C ALA A 323 3.56 17.93 0.34
N VAL A 324 3.96 16.69 0.03
CA VAL A 324 3.06 15.52 0.10
C VAL A 324 2.52 15.31 1.51
N LEU A 325 3.33 15.51 2.55
CA LEU A 325 2.92 15.33 3.94
C LEU A 325 2.15 16.52 4.52
N ALA A 326 2.14 17.67 3.86
CA ALA A 326 1.59 18.92 4.42
C ALA A 326 0.11 18.80 4.83
N ALA A 327 -0.72 18.10 4.05
CA ALA A 327 -2.12 17.89 4.39
C ALA A 327 -2.26 17.05 5.67
N TYR A 328 -1.52 15.95 5.76
CA TYR A 328 -1.52 15.07 6.95
C TYR A 328 -1.01 15.79 8.21
N VAL A 329 -0.05 16.70 8.06
CA VAL A 329 0.42 17.55 9.16
C VAL A 329 -0.68 18.51 9.61
N ALA A 330 -1.37 19.14 8.66
CA ALA A 330 -2.49 20.05 8.97
C ALA A 330 -3.66 19.34 9.67
N GLU A 331 -3.89 18.07 9.34
CA GLU A 331 -4.88 17.21 9.98
C GLU A 331 -4.41 16.62 11.33
N GLY A 332 -3.17 16.86 11.74
CA GLY A 332 -2.58 16.26 12.95
C GLY A 332 -2.28 14.77 12.84
N ARG A 333 -2.35 14.19 11.64
CA ARG A 333 -2.08 12.77 11.38
C ARG A 333 -0.59 12.48 11.22
N VAL A 334 0.21 13.49 10.89
CA VAL A 334 1.67 13.45 10.90
C VAL A 334 2.21 14.49 11.87
N VAL A 335 3.08 14.06 12.76
CA VAL A 335 3.72 14.92 13.77
C VAL A 335 5.24 14.74 13.69
N TYR A 336 5.99 15.82 13.77
CA TYR A 336 7.46 15.80 13.84
C TYR A 336 7.91 15.93 15.30
N LEU A 337 8.83 15.02 15.72
CA LEU A 337 9.55 15.15 17.00
C LEU A 337 10.74 16.07 16.86
#